data_6c245d5def8a97cae616ffa6420a760e
#
_entry.id   6c245d5def8a97cae616ffa6420a760e
#
_cell.length_a   1.000
_cell.length_b   1.000
_cell.length_c   1.000
_cell.angle_alpha   90.00
_cell.angle_beta   90.00
_cell.angle_gamma   90.00
#
_symmetry.space_group_name_H-M   'P 1'
#
loop_
_entity.id
_entity.type
_entity.pdbx_description
1 polymer ?
#
loop_
_entity_poly.entity_id
_entity_poly.type
_entity_poly.pdbx_seq_one_letter_code
_entity_poly.pdbx_strand_id
1 'polypeptide(L)'
;MRVVIAEDLALLREGISRLLNEHGFEVVAAVADGEAFLAAIDEHRPDVCVVDVRLPPGFKDEGVRAALEARRRIRGLPILVLSQYVERTYAAELLSDGRGGVGYLLKDRVAEVRDFVDAVRRVAEGGTALDPEAVSQLLGQRDDGPLDELTPRERDVLGLMAEGRSNGAIAEQLVVTEGAVEKHVSNIFMKLGLPPSEQDHRRVLAVLAWMQG
;
A
#
# COMPACT_ATOMS: atom_id res chain seq x y z
N MET A 1 14.21 -7.19 24.10
CA MET A 1 13.82 -6.18 23.11
C MET A 1 12.38 -5.78 23.41
N ARG A 2 12.14 -4.47 23.58
CA ARG A 2 10.83 -3.90 23.91
C ARG A 2 10.06 -3.64 22.63
N VAL A 3 8.81 -4.08 22.56
CA VAL A 3 7.98 -4.01 21.36
C VAL A 3 6.69 -3.25 21.66
N VAL A 4 6.30 -2.37 20.76
CA VAL A 4 4.94 -1.79 20.71
C VAL A 4 4.23 -2.35 19.49
N ILE A 5 2.98 -2.78 19.68
CA ILE A 5 2.13 -3.34 18.63
C ILE A 5 0.94 -2.40 18.40
N ALA A 6 0.62 -2.12 17.12
CA ALA A 6 -0.60 -1.44 16.71
C ALA A 6 -1.37 -2.33 15.72
N GLU A 7 -2.50 -2.89 16.16
CA GLU A 7 -3.34 -3.80 15.39
C GLU A 7 -4.78 -3.67 15.91
N ASP A 8 -5.74 -3.40 15.04
CA ASP A 8 -7.14 -3.18 15.44
C ASP A 8 -7.87 -4.48 15.79
N LEU A 9 -7.53 -5.60 15.08
CA LEU A 9 -8.14 -6.91 15.33
C LEU A 9 -7.64 -7.50 16.65
N ALA A 10 -8.50 -7.49 17.68
CA ALA A 10 -8.14 -7.93 19.02
C ALA A 10 -7.51 -9.32 19.09
N LEU A 11 -8.02 -10.28 18.30
CA LEU A 11 -7.49 -11.65 18.30
C LEU A 11 -6.09 -11.71 17.71
N LEU A 12 -5.83 -10.98 16.62
CA LEU A 12 -4.51 -10.95 15.97
C LEU A 12 -3.51 -10.19 16.87
N ARG A 13 -3.92 -9.06 17.46
CA ARG A 13 -3.10 -8.29 18.41
C ARG A 13 -2.65 -9.14 19.60
N GLU A 14 -3.58 -9.89 20.20
CA GLU A 14 -3.26 -10.80 21.30
C GLU A 14 -2.37 -11.95 20.83
N GLY A 15 -2.65 -12.53 19.66
CA GLY A 15 -1.84 -13.59 19.07
C GLY A 15 -0.39 -13.16 18.84
N ILE A 16 -0.18 -11.99 18.21
CA ILE A 16 1.17 -11.43 17.97
C ILE A 16 1.85 -11.11 19.30
N SER A 17 1.15 -10.53 20.26
CA SER A 17 1.69 -10.20 21.58
C SER A 17 2.19 -11.44 22.31
N ARG A 18 1.40 -12.50 22.34
CA ARG A 18 1.77 -13.76 22.96
C ARG A 18 2.97 -14.41 22.28
N LEU A 19 2.92 -14.47 20.94
CA LEU A 19 3.96 -15.04 20.12
C LEU A 19 5.30 -14.34 20.34
N LEU A 20 5.35 -13.03 20.34
CA LEU A 20 6.56 -12.27 20.56
C LEU A 20 7.09 -12.44 21.99
N ASN A 21 6.24 -12.45 23.01
CA ASN A 21 6.64 -12.71 24.40
C ASN A 21 7.24 -14.11 24.56
N GLU A 22 6.67 -15.15 23.94
CA GLU A 22 7.20 -16.53 23.96
C GLU A 22 8.58 -16.63 23.28
N HIS A 23 8.93 -15.69 22.39
CA HIS A 23 10.21 -15.67 21.67
C HIS A 23 11.21 -14.64 22.23
N GLY A 24 10.99 -14.18 23.47
CA GLY A 24 11.96 -13.37 24.22
C GLY A 24 11.89 -11.86 23.94
N PHE A 25 10.84 -11.38 23.31
CA PHE A 25 10.53 -9.96 23.28
C PHE A 25 9.68 -9.58 24.51
N GLU A 26 9.67 -8.31 24.84
CA GLU A 26 8.81 -7.72 25.87
C GLU A 26 7.80 -6.79 25.18
N VAL A 27 6.56 -7.24 25.05
CA VAL A 27 5.49 -6.40 24.50
C VAL A 27 5.05 -5.40 25.58
N VAL A 28 5.52 -4.16 25.47
CA VAL A 28 5.29 -3.09 26.46
C VAL A 28 3.98 -2.37 26.26
N ALA A 29 3.45 -2.38 25.04
CA ALA A 29 2.10 -1.89 24.75
C ALA A 29 1.55 -2.59 23.50
N ALA A 30 0.22 -2.82 23.49
CA ALA A 30 -0.51 -3.35 22.36
C ALA A 30 -1.82 -2.55 22.21
N VAL A 31 -1.90 -1.74 21.16
CA VAL A 31 -2.95 -0.74 20.97
C VAL A 31 -3.74 -0.99 19.68
N ALA A 32 -4.89 -0.32 19.52
CA ALA A 32 -5.81 -0.59 18.43
C ALA A 32 -5.87 0.50 17.35
N ASP A 33 -5.19 1.62 17.56
CA ASP A 33 -5.24 2.77 16.64
C ASP A 33 -3.92 3.55 16.61
N GLY A 34 -3.82 4.46 15.62
CA GLY A 34 -2.59 5.21 15.38
C GLY A 34 -2.28 6.27 16.43
N GLU A 35 -3.29 6.87 17.10
CA GLU A 35 -3.08 7.87 18.15
C GLU A 35 -2.52 7.21 19.41
N ALA A 36 -3.14 6.11 19.84
CA ALA A 36 -2.66 5.31 20.96
C ALA A 36 -1.24 4.75 20.67
N PHE A 37 -0.95 4.38 19.42
CA PHE A 37 0.39 3.96 19.00
C PHE A 37 1.43 5.07 19.20
N LEU A 38 1.15 6.28 18.73
CA LEU A 38 2.06 7.41 18.91
C LEU A 38 2.28 7.77 20.39
N ALA A 39 1.23 7.69 21.22
CA ALA A 39 1.36 7.86 22.67
C ALA A 39 2.24 6.77 23.29
N ALA A 40 2.03 5.50 22.91
CA ALA A 40 2.79 4.37 23.42
C ALA A 40 4.29 4.43 23.09
N ILE A 41 4.66 4.87 21.87
CA ILE A 41 6.08 5.02 21.52
C ILE A 41 6.75 6.15 22.30
N ASP A 42 6.05 7.24 22.60
CA ASP A 42 6.59 8.34 23.37
C ASP A 42 6.78 7.94 24.84
N GLU A 43 5.87 7.15 25.40
CA GLU A 43 5.94 6.66 26.79
C GLU A 43 7.00 5.54 26.96
N HIS A 44 6.97 4.56 26.08
CA HIS A 44 7.72 3.31 26.29
C HIS A 44 9.07 3.26 25.59
N ARG A 45 9.34 4.11 24.59
CA ARG A 45 10.59 4.13 23.80
C ARG A 45 11.01 2.71 23.36
N PRO A 46 10.20 2.03 22.53
CA PRO A 46 10.46 0.65 22.12
C PRO A 46 11.70 0.50 21.25
N ASP A 47 12.26 -0.71 21.25
CA ASP A 47 13.36 -1.11 20.35
C ASP A 47 12.84 -1.36 18.92
N VAL A 48 11.58 -1.80 18.80
CA VAL A 48 10.91 -2.07 17.52
C VAL A 48 9.39 -1.93 17.65
N CYS A 49 8.74 -1.57 16.56
CA CYS A 49 7.27 -1.52 16.49
C CYS A 49 6.76 -2.50 15.43
N VAL A 50 5.59 -3.08 15.68
CA VAL A 50 4.82 -3.86 14.69
C VAL A 50 3.51 -3.14 14.48
N VAL A 51 3.22 -2.73 13.23
CA VAL A 51 2.10 -1.81 12.93
C VAL A 51 1.29 -2.34 11.76
N ASP A 52 -0.02 -2.50 11.94
CA ASP A 52 -0.93 -2.74 10.82
C ASP A 52 -1.06 -1.50 9.94
N VAL A 53 -1.11 -1.68 8.61
CA VAL A 53 -1.38 -0.61 7.66
C VAL A 53 -2.72 0.06 7.94
N ARG A 54 -3.76 -0.74 8.20
CA ARG A 54 -5.16 -0.30 8.26
C ARG A 54 -5.65 -0.21 9.69
N LEU A 55 -5.49 0.95 10.28
CA LEU A 55 -6.01 1.25 11.62
C LEU A 55 -7.24 2.16 11.56
N PRO A 56 -8.09 2.19 12.63
CA PRO A 56 -9.14 3.19 12.75
C PRO A 56 -8.58 4.63 12.70
N PRO A 57 -9.42 5.62 12.32
CA PRO A 57 -10.85 5.51 12.02
C PRO A 57 -11.18 5.18 10.56
N GLY A 58 -10.28 5.36 9.61
CA GLY A 58 -10.54 5.27 8.18
C GLY A 58 -10.26 3.89 7.58
N PHE A 59 -9.47 3.05 8.24
CA PHE A 59 -9.05 1.71 7.79
C PHE A 59 -8.42 1.71 6.40
N LYS A 60 -7.60 2.72 6.12
CA LYS A 60 -6.87 2.88 4.84
C LYS A 60 -5.36 2.76 5.07
N ASP A 61 -4.75 3.86 5.46
CA ASP A 61 -3.29 4.03 5.59
C ASP A 61 -2.86 4.65 6.93
N GLU A 62 -3.79 4.69 7.89
CA GLU A 62 -3.56 5.35 9.17
C GLU A 62 -2.36 4.78 9.92
N GLY A 63 -2.17 3.46 9.86
CA GLY A 63 -1.02 2.82 10.50
C GLY A 63 0.31 3.21 9.85
N VAL A 64 0.35 3.28 8.52
CA VAL A 64 1.57 3.74 7.81
C VAL A 64 1.87 5.20 8.12
N ARG A 65 0.86 6.05 8.14
CA ARG A 65 1.02 7.47 8.53
C ARG A 65 1.53 7.60 9.96
N ALA A 66 0.98 6.80 10.87
CA ALA A 66 1.46 6.76 12.26
C ALA A 66 2.91 6.25 12.33
N ALA A 67 3.28 5.23 11.55
CA ALA A 67 4.64 4.71 11.46
C ALA A 67 5.63 5.76 10.94
N LEU A 68 5.27 6.48 9.89
CA LEU A 68 6.08 7.56 9.33
C LEU A 68 6.25 8.71 10.33
N GLU A 69 5.17 9.10 11.00
CA GLU A 69 5.22 10.12 12.06
C GLU A 69 6.08 9.67 13.24
N ALA A 70 5.98 8.41 13.65
CA ALA A 70 6.82 7.82 14.68
C ALA A 70 8.31 7.90 14.33
N ARG A 71 8.68 7.60 13.08
CA ARG A 71 10.07 7.72 12.58
C ARG A 71 10.56 9.17 12.46
N ARG A 72 9.65 10.13 12.27
CA ARG A 72 9.98 11.56 12.35
C ARG A 72 10.30 11.99 13.78
N ARG A 73 9.52 11.53 14.78
CA ARG A 73 9.72 11.83 16.21
C ARG A 73 10.96 11.15 16.77
N ILE A 74 11.12 9.87 16.46
CA ILE A 74 12.26 9.05 16.90
C ILE A 74 13.03 8.61 15.68
N ARG A 75 14.14 9.29 15.41
CA ARG A 75 14.97 9.03 14.22
C ARG A 75 15.47 7.61 14.20
N GLY A 76 15.16 6.89 13.11
CA GLY A 76 15.60 5.51 12.92
C GLY A 76 14.84 4.48 13.77
N LEU A 77 13.69 4.83 14.36
CA LEU A 77 12.84 3.88 15.07
C LEU A 77 12.56 2.67 14.18
N PRO A 78 12.94 1.46 14.59
CA PRO A 78 12.66 0.25 13.83
C PRO A 78 11.17 -0.04 13.77
N ILE A 79 10.64 -0.23 12.56
CA ILE A 79 9.21 -0.49 12.35
C ILE A 79 9.03 -1.61 11.34
N LEU A 80 8.27 -2.63 11.72
CA LEU A 80 7.74 -3.67 10.85
C LEU A 80 6.26 -3.39 10.59
N VAL A 81 5.93 -3.14 9.34
CA VAL A 81 4.54 -2.93 8.91
C VAL A 81 3.94 -4.26 8.47
N LEU A 82 2.73 -4.54 8.91
CA LEU A 82 1.92 -5.68 8.49
C LEU A 82 0.81 -5.21 7.56
N SER A 83 0.63 -5.87 6.43
CA SER A 83 -0.40 -5.56 5.45
C SER A 83 -1.16 -6.80 5.01
N GLN A 84 -2.43 -6.66 4.69
CA GLN A 84 -3.19 -7.75 4.08
C GLN A 84 -2.88 -7.90 2.59
N TYR A 85 -2.46 -6.80 1.94
CA TYR A 85 -2.13 -6.74 0.51
C TYR A 85 -0.85 -5.94 0.30
N VAL A 86 -0.18 -6.16 -0.82
CA VAL A 86 0.99 -5.35 -1.17
C VAL A 86 0.51 -3.99 -1.69
N GLU A 87 0.87 -2.94 -0.98
CA GLU A 87 0.59 -1.55 -1.35
C GLU A 87 1.92 -0.83 -1.64
N ARG A 88 2.24 -0.66 -2.92
CA ARG A 88 3.54 -0.12 -3.41
C ARG A 88 3.93 1.21 -2.79
N THR A 89 2.97 2.14 -2.70
CA THR A 89 3.20 3.50 -2.25
C THR A 89 3.76 3.53 -0.83
N TYR A 90 3.23 2.72 0.07
CA TYR A 90 3.61 2.73 1.49
C TYR A 90 4.96 2.08 1.73
N ALA A 91 5.25 0.96 1.06
CA ALA A 91 6.54 0.32 1.18
C ALA A 91 7.67 1.22 0.65
N ALA A 92 7.45 1.91 -0.48
CA ALA A 92 8.40 2.87 -1.03
C ALA A 92 8.63 4.07 -0.10
N GLU A 93 7.57 4.61 0.51
CA GLU A 93 7.65 5.76 1.41
C GLU A 93 8.41 5.42 2.70
N LEU A 94 8.15 4.24 3.28
CA LEU A 94 8.87 3.76 4.47
C LEU A 94 10.36 3.53 4.22
N LEU A 95 10.73 3.07 3.01
CA LEU A 95 12.11 2.83 2.63
C LEU A 95 12.86 4.11 2.22
N SER A 96 12.14 5.19 1.92
CA SER A 96 12.70 6.41 1.32
C SER A 96 13.72 7.13 2.21
N ASP A 97 13.66 6.95 3.54
CA ASP A 97 14.59 7.61 4.47
C ASP A 97 15.99 6.99 4.50
N GLY A 98 16.16 5.80 3.89
CA GLY A 98 17.45 5.10 3.71
C GLY A 98 18.16 4.67 5.00
N ARG A 99 17.50 4.71 6.17
CA ARG A 99 18.12 4.50 7.48
C ARG A 99 18.08 3.07 7.99
N GLY A 100 17.49 2.15 7.23
CA GLY A 100 17.25 0.78 7.71
C GLY A 100 16.23 0.72 8.87
N GLY A 101 16.14 -0.42 9.53
CA GLY A 101 15.14 -0.65 10.57
C GLY A 101 13.71 -0.60 10.01
N VAL A 102 13.48 -1.08 8.79
CA VAL A 102 12.18 -1.09 8.14
C VAL A 102 11.84 -2.48 7.67
N GLY A 103 10.62 -2.90 7.98
CA GLY A 103 10.06 -4.12 7.46
C GLY A 103 8.67 -3.90 6.86
N TYR A 104 8.35 -4.67 5.85
CA TYR A 104 7.02 -4.75 5.26
C TYR A 104 6.70 -6.21 4.96
N LEU A 105 5.75 -6.79 5.67
CA LEU A 105 5.33 -8.18 5.52
C LEU A 105 3.82 -8.28 5.28
N LEU A 106 3.43 -9.30 4.56
CA LEU A 106 2.03 -9.69 4.47
C LEU A 106 1.58 -10.36 5.77
N LYS A 107 0.32 -10.11 6.20
CA LYS A 107 -0.23 -10.70 7.44
C LYS A 107 -0.22 -12.24 7.43
N ASP A 108 -0.29 -12.85 6.25
CA ASP A 108 -0.19 -14.32 6.10
C ASP A 108 1.17 -14.87 6.58
N ARG A 109 2.23 -14.04 6.52
CA ARG A 109 3.57 -14.42 7.03
C ARG A 109 3.64 -14.54 8.54
N VAL A 110 2.70 -13.95 9.28
CA VAL A 110 2.62 -14.11 10.74
C VAL A 110 2.35 -15.57 11.12
N ALA A 111 1.68 -16.33 10.26
CA ALA A 111 1.48 -17.77 10.44
C ALA A 111 2.78 -18.58 10.36
N GLU A 112 3.80 -18.09 9.68
CA GLU A 112 5.15 -18.65 9.61
C GLU A 112 5.97 -18.09 10.78
N VAL A 113 5.70 -18.58 11.99
CA VAL A 113 6.17 -18.02 13.27
C VAL A 113 7.67 -17.67 13.27
N ARG A 114 8.52 -18.59 12.78
CA ARG A 114 9.98 -18.38 12.78
C ARG A 114 10.36 -17.21 11.89
N ASP A 115 9.82 -17.17 10.68
CA ASP A 115 10.15 -16.13 9.69
C ASP A 115 9.67 -14.76 10.16
N PHE A 116 8.49 -14.69 10.79
CA PHE A 116 7.97 -13.47 11.39
C PHE A 116 8.85 -12.96 12.54
N VAL A 117 9.21 -13.85 13.49
CA VAL A 117 10.08 -13.51 14.65
C VAL A 117 11.45 -13.05 14.18
N ASP A 118 12.03 -13.74 13.19
CA ASP A 118 13.32 -13.37 12.61
C ASP A 118 13.26 -12.03 11.85
N ALA A 119 12.14 -11.72 11.21
CA ALA A 119 11.92 -10.44 10.58
C ALA A 119 11.83 -9.30 11.61
N VAL A 120 11.09 -9.48 12.72
CA VAL A 120 11.02 -8.50 13.80
C VAL A 120 12.41 -8.24 14.39
N ARG A 121 13.19 -9.30 14.64
CA ARG A 121 14.56 -9.20 15.17
C ARG A 121 15.49 -8.46 14.21
N ARG A 122 15.47 -8.82 12.94
CA ARG A 122 16.26 -8.17 11.88
C ARG A 122 15.96 -6.68 11.79
N VAL A 123 14.69 -6.31 11.84
CA VAL A 123 14.25 -4.91 11.80
C VAL A 123 14.72 -4.17 13.05
N ALA A 124 14.58 -4.77 14.24
CA ALA A 124 15.04 -4.20 15.51
C ALA A 124 16.57 -3.92 15.51
N GLU A 125 17.35 -4.73 14.82
CA GLU A 125 18.80 -4.58 14.65
C GLU A 125 19.17 -3.57 13.55
N GLY A 126 18.21 -2.85 12.99
CA GLY A 126 18.43 -1.86 11.94
C GLY A 126 18.48 -2.42 10.52
N GLY A 127 18.22 -3.72 10.34
CA GLY A 127 18.13 -4.38 9.04
C GLY A 127 16.81 -4.10 8.32
N THR A 128 16.65 -4.75 7.16
CA THR A 128 15.42 -4.65 6.36
C THR A 128 14.77 -6.02 6.22
N ALA A 129 13.46 -6.10 6.38
CA ALA A 129 12.67 -7.30 6.18
C ALA A 129 11.50 -7.00 5.24
N LEU A 130 11.61 -7.45 3.99
CA LEU A 130 10.58 -7.24 2.97
C LEU A 130 10.03 -8.57 2.52
N ASP A 131 8.72 -8.65 2.39
CA ASP A 131 8.08 -9.79 1.74
C ASP A 131 8.56 -9.88 0.29
N PRO A 132 8.94 -11.09 -0.21
CA PRO A 132 9.37 -11.27 -1.59
C PRO A 132 8.35 -10.76 -2.62
N GLU A 133 7.06 -10.88 -2.32
CA GLU A 133 5.98 -10.36 -3.15
C GLU A 133 5.98 -8.83 -3.16
N ALA A 134 6.18 -8.19 -2.00
CA ALA A 134 6.36 -6.75 -1.92
C ALA A 134 7.61 -6.28 -2.68
N VAL A 135 8.72 -7.03 -2.59
CA VAL A 135 9.94 -6.76 -3.35
C VAL A 135 9.69 -6.91 -4.85
N SER A 136 9.00 -7.96 -5.28
CA SER A 136 8.64 -8.15 -6.69
C SER A 136 7.81 -7.00 -7.24
N GLN A 137 6.92 -6.45 -6.45
CA GLN A 137 6.10 -5.30 -6.84
C GLN A 137 6.85 -3.96 -6.75
N LEU A 138 7.84 -3.84 -5.86
CA LEU A 138 8.69 -2.64 -5.73
C LEU A 138 9.81 -2.61 -6.79
N LEU A 139 10.45 -3.76 -7.05
CA LEU A 139 11.53 -3.93 -8.01
C LEU A 139 11.02 -4.49 -9.33
N GLY A 140 9.89 -5.19 -9.29
CA GLY A 140 9.23 -5.66 -10.48
C GLY A 140 9.11 -4.48 -11.39
N GLN A 141 9.74 -4.64 -12.53
CA GLN A 141 9.39 -3.93 -13.73
C GLN A 141 8.01 -3.34 -13.51
N ARG A 142 7.85 -2.06 -13.81
CA ARG A 142 6.55 -1.58 -14.21
C ARG A 142 5.87 -2.79 -14.84
N ASP A 143 4.98 -3.51 -14.13
CA ASP A 143 3.82 -3.96 -14.80
C ASP A 143 3.27 -2.63 -15.29
N ASP A 144 3.70 -2.31 -16.50
CA ASP A 144 3.00 -1.34 -17.31
C ASP A 144 1.63 -1.98 -17.46
N GLY A 145 0.79 -1.76 -16.44
CA GLY A 145 -0.60 -2.14 -16.52
C GLY A 145 -1.10 -1.49 -17.79
N PRO A 146 -2.09 -2.05 -18.50
CA PRO A 146 -2.58 -1.48 -19.74
C PRO A 146 -2.79 0.04 -19.66
N LEU A 147 -3.00 0.58 -18.44
CA LEU A 147 -3.11 2.02 -18.18
C LEU A 147 -1.77 2.77 -18.32
N ASP A 148 -0.64 2.13 -18.07
CA ASP A 148 0.67 2.79 -18.16
C ASP A 148 1.16 2.94 -19.59
N GLU A 149 0.61 2.15 -20.51
CA GLU A 149 0.81 2.33 -21.96
C GLU A 149 0.07 3.56 -22.50
N LEU A 150 -0.86 4.14 -21.74
CA LEU A 150 -1.62 5.31 -22.17
C LEU A 150 -0.74 6.57 -22.16
N THR A 151 -0.78 7.31 -23.26
CA THR A 151 -0.20 8.64 -23.34
C THR A 151 -0.93 9.59 -22.37
N PRO A 152 -0.32 10.72 -21.95
CA PRO A 152 -0.99 11.72 -21.12
C PRO A 152 -2.36 12.12 -21.68
N ARG A 153 -2.46 12.28 -23.02
CA ARG A 153 -3.71 12.66 -23.67
C ARG A 153 -4.77 11.55 -23.64
N GLU A 154 -4.38 10.30 -23.75
CA GLU A 154 -5.28 9.16 -23.62
C GLU A 154 -5.76 9.00 -22.17
N ARG A 155 -4.90 9.29 -21.18
CA ARG A 155 -5.29 9.35 -19.77
C ARG A 155 -6.32 10.44 -19.50
N ASP A 156 -6.15 11.64 -20.04
CA ASP A 156 -7.14 12.73 -19.95
C ASP A 156 -8.49 12.28 -20.51
N VAL A 157 -8.49 11.69 -21.72
CA VAL A 157 -9.70 11.19 -22.36
C VAL A 157 -10.37 10.10 -21.54
N LEU A 158 -9.62 9.13 -21.02
CA LEU A 158 -10.16 8.03 -20.22
C LEU A 158 -10.72 8.52 -18.88
N GLY A 159 -10.07 9.48 -18.23
CA GLY A 159 -10.56 10.13 -17.02
C GLY A 159 -11.94 10.80 -17.26
N LEU A 160 -12.08 11.55 -18.35
CA LEU A 160 -13.37 12.18 -18.72
C LEU A 160 -14.44 11.13 -19.13
N MET A 161 -14.03 10.00 -19.72
CA MET A 161 -14.94 8.88 -19.95
C MET A 161 -15.43 8.29 -18.62
N ALA A 162 -14.59 8.21 -17.61
CA ALA A 162 -14.95 7.73 -16.28
C ALA A 162 -15.91 8.68 -15.55
N GLU A 163 -15.86 9.98 -15.86
CA GLU A 163 -16.87 10.97 -15.42
C GLU A 163 -18.22 10.83 -16.16
N GLY A 164 -18.35 9.92 -17.11
CA GLY A 164 -19.55 9.71 -17.89
C GLY A 164 -19.75 10.67 -19.07
N ARG A 165 -18.71 11.41 -19.48
CA ARG A 165 -18.78 12.37 -20.60
C ARG A 165 -18.93 11.67 -21.94
N SER A 166 -19.71 12.25 -22.86
CA SER A 166 -19.78 11.85 -24.28
C SER A 166 -18.53 12.31 -25.04
N ASN A 167 -18.25 11.73 -26.22
CA ASN A 167 -17.11 12.16 -27.04
C ASN A 167 -17.18 13.64 -27.43
N GLY A 168 -18.39 14.16 -27.72
CA GLY A 168 -18.59 15.58 -27.99
C GLY A 168 -18.24 16.47 -26.80
N ALA A 169 -18.68 16.11 -25.58
CA ALA A 169 -18.36 16.85 -24.36
C ALA A 169 -16.86 16.80 -24.02
N ILE A 170 -16.20 15.66 -24.28
CA ILE A 170 -14.75 15.51 -24.15
C ILE A 170 -14.01 16.38 -25.17
N ALA A 171 -14.49 16.42 -26.41
CA ALA A 171 -13.91 17.24 -27.48
C ALA A 171 -13.96 18.73 -27.12
N GLU A 172 -15.09 19.21 -26.61
CA GLU A 172 -15.27 20.59 -26.14
C GLU A 172 -14.31 20.91 -24.98
N GLN A 173 -14.25 20.04 -23.95
CA GLN A 173 -13.45 20.26 -22.76
C GLN A 173 -11.93 20.24 -23.06
N LEU A 174 -11.51 19.38 -23.98
CA LEU A 174 -10.11 19.24 -24.36
C LEU A 174 -9.69 20.12 -25.55
N VAL A 175 -10.64 20.91 -26.11
CA VAL A 175 -10.43 21.82 -27.24
C VAL A 175 -9.86 21.07 -28.47
N VAL A 176 -10.50 19.97 -28.83
CA VAL A 176 -10.15 19.13 -29.99
C VAL A 176 -11.41 18.78 -30.81
N THR A 177 -11.23 18.13 -31.95
CA THR A 177 -12.39 17.61 -32.72
C THR A 177 -12.89 16.29 -32.13
N GLU A 178 -14.18 16.00 -32.33
CA GLU A 178 -14.77 14.73 -31.88
C GLU A 178 -14.07 13.51 -32.54
N GLY A 179 -13.70 13.61 -33.82
CA GLY A 179 -12.90 12.56 -34.48
C GLY A 179 -11.52 12.34 -33.88
N ALA A 180 -10.90 13.36 -33.30
CA ALA A 180 -9.66 13.19 -32.54
C ALA A 180 -9.90 12.42 -31.24
N VAL A 181 -11.01 12.68 -30.53
CA VAL A 181 -11.42 11.92 -29.34
C VAL A 181 -11.70 10.46 -29.70
N GLU A 182 -12.41 10.18 -30.78
CA GLU A 182 -12.67 8.81 -31.27
C GLU A 182 -11.38 8.03 -31.54
N LYS A 183 -10.37 8.69 -32.10
CA LYS A 183 -9.06 8.09 -32.33
C LYS A 183 -8.37 7.76 -31.00
N HIS A 184 -8.41 8.64 -30.01
CA HIS A 184 -7.87 8.36 -28.69
C HIS A 184 -8.62 7.22 -28.00
N VAL A 185 -9.96 7.19 -28.07
CA VAL A 185 -10.78 6.10 -27.52
C VAL A 185 -10.42 4.75 -28.16
N SER A 186 -10.22 4.74 -29.47
CA SER A 186 -9.80 3.52 -30.18
C SER A 186 -8.42 3.03 -29.74
N ASN A 187 -7.48 3.94 -29.57
CA ASN A 187 -6.13 3.62 -29.08
C ASN A 187 -6.18 3.11 -27.62
N ILE A 188 -7.01 3.74 -26.78
CA ILE A 188 -7.23 3.30 -25.38
C ILE A 188 -7.74 1.85 -25.38
N PHE A 189 -8.76 1.52 -26.16
CA PHE A 189 -9.28 0.15 -26.24
C PHE A 189 -8.24 -0.85 -26.70
N MET A 190 -7.40 -0.49 -27.70
CA MET A 190 -6.31 -1.33 -28.18
C MET A 190 -5.27 -1.59 -27.09
N LYS A 191 -4.82 -0.54 -26.39
CA LYS A 191 -3.82 -0.62 -25.31
C LYS A 191 -4.34 -1.34 -24.07
N LEU A 192 -5.64 -1.22 -23.77
CA LEU A 192 -6.30 -1.96 -22.68
C LEU A 192 -6.65 -3.40 -23.08
N GLY A 193 -6.30 -3.87 -24.29
CA GLY A 193 -6.61 -5.23 -24.73
C GLY A 193 -8.11 -5.50 -24.88
N LEU A 194 -8.91 -4.48 -25.24
CA LEU A 194 -10.36 -4.58 -25.41
C LEU A 194 -10.73 -4.70 -26.90
N PRO A 195 -10.74 -5.90 -27.50
CA PRO A 195 -11.09 -6.08 -28.91
C PRO A 195 -12.57 -5.73 -29.17
N PRO A 196 -12.95 -5.47 -30.43
CA PRO A 196 -14.36 -5.32 -30.79
C PRO A 196 -15.17 -6.56 -30.35
N SER A 197 -16.26 -6.31 -29.60
CA SER A 197 -17.17 -7.34 -29.11
C SER A 197 -18.61 -6.90 -29.33
N GLU A 198 -19.47 -7.83 -29.76
CA GLU A 198 -20.91 -7.60 -29.85
C GLU A 198 -21.60 -7.77 -28.49
N GLN A 199 -20.94 -8.43 -27.53
CA GLN A 199 -21.50 -8.79 -26.22
C GLN A 199 -21.06 -7.83 -25.11
N ASP A 200 -19.93 -7.12 -25.28
CA ASP A 200 -19.32 -6.30 -24.25
C ASP A 200 -19.29 -4.81 -24.61
N HIS A 201 -19.66 -3.97 -23.67
CA HIS A 201 -19.54 -2.52 -23.81
C HIS A 201 -18.11 -2.08 -23.46
N ARG A 202 -17.20 -2.07 -24.45
CA ARG A 202 -15.78 -1.71 -24.28
C ARG A 202 -15.54 -0.42 -23.50
N ARG A 203 -16.44 0.57 -23.68
CA ARG A 203 -16.35 1.83 -22.93
C ARG A 203 -16.50 1.60 -21.43
N VAL A 204 -17.43 0.73 -21.02
CA VAL A 204 -17.64 0.38 -19.61
C VAL A 204 -16.43 -0.37 -19.08
N LEU A 205 -15.90 -1.34 -19.83
CA LEU A 205 -14.72 -2.10 -19.42
C LEU A 205 -13.48 -1.20 -19.27
N ALA A 206 -13.28 -0.23 -20.16
CA ALA A 206 -12.20 0.74 -20.04
C ALA A 206 -12.33 1.62 -18.79
N VAL A 207 -13.55 2.07 -18.47
CA VAL A 207 -13.83 2.83 -17.23
C VAL A 207 -13.61 1.99 -16.00
N LEU A 208 -14.02 0.72 -15.99
CA LEU A 208 -13.76 -0.19 -14.86
C LEU A 208 -12.26 -0.42 -14.65
N ALA A 209 -11.50 -0.60 -15.74
CA ALA A 209 -10.04 -0.71 -15.65
C ALA A 209 -9.42 0.57 -15.05
N TRP A 210 -9.90 1.76 -15.45
CA TRP A 210 -9.46 3.04 -14.86
C TRP A 210 -9.75 3.18 -13.37
N MET A 211 -10.88 2.66 -12.89
CA MET A 211 -11.29 2.74 -11.48
C MET A 211 -10.57 1.74 -10.58
N GLN A 212 -9.93 0.72 -11.16
CA GLN A 212 -9.21 -0.34 -10.44
C GLN A 212 -7.68 -0.11 -10.38
N GLY A 213 -7.14 0.79 -11.18
CA GLY A 213 -5.71 1.17 -11.22
C GLY A 213 -5.47 2.55 -10.68
#